data_c0e23ecbe296c5b243cd02f36c02eb37
#
_entry.id   c0e23ecbe296c5b243cd02f36c02eb37
#
_cell.length_a   1.000
_cell.length_b   1.000
_cell.length_c   1.000
_cell.angle_alpha   90.00
_cell.angle_beta   90.00
_cell.angle_gamma   90.00
#
_symmetry.space_group_name_H-M   'P 1'
#
loop_
_entity.id
_entity.type
_entity.pdbx_description
1 polymer ?
#
loop_
_entity_poly.entity_id
_entity_poly.type
_entity_poly.pdbx_seq_one_letter_code
_entity_poly.pdbx_strand_id
1 'polypeptide(L)'
;LPALLIHCSIGTVYCWSLFKADIAHYIGKPIGEVEWAFSIAIFVLGMSAAFGGKFVEKNIHKSSLISALFFVVGMAGTGFFIYQKSLIGIYICYGVIMGIGLGIGYLTPVKTLMLWFDKQKGLATGLAVAGFGLAKVIASPLMEALLGATTAEGVLVDPTRVYKMFYILAVLYLVMMFIGHLLIKKPAGWVEADHTKQSFNYMAV
;
A
#
# COMPACT_ATOMS: atom_id res chain seq x y z
N LEU A 1 -14.88 -7.10 5.17
CA LEU A 1 -14.18 -6.21 6.11
C LEU A 1 -12.65 -6.34 6.00
N PRO A 2 -12.00 -7.55 6.06
CA PRO A 2 -10.53 -7.64 6.03
C PRO A 2 -9.90 -7.04 4.77
N ALA A 3 -10.50 -7.27 3.61
CA ALA A 3 -10.04 -6.71 2.35
C ALA A 3 -10.05 -5.17 2.36
N LEU A 4 -11.08 -4.55 2.94
CA LEU A 4 -11.18 -3.11 3.08
C LEU A 4 -10.10 -2.55 4.02
N LEU A 5 -9.84 -3.20 5.16
CA LEU A 5 -8.82 -2.76 6.11
C LEU A 5 -7.42 -2.72 5.46
N ILE A 6 -7.08 -3.76 4.69
CA ILE A 6 -5.81 -3.81 3.99
C ILE A 6 -5.78 -2.76 2.87
N HIS A 7 -6.81 -2.70 2.01
CA HIS A 7 -6.85 -1.79 0.89
C HIS A 7 -6.93 -0.32 1.31
N CYS A 8 -7.69 0.02 2.37
CA CYS A 8 -7.71 1.37 2.91
C CYS A 8 -6.34 1.80 3.48
N SER A 9 -5.56 0.85 4.03
CA SER A 9 -4.21 1.16 4.50
C SER A 9 -3.27 1.43 3.33
N ILE A 10 -3.16 0.50 2.38
CA ILE A 10 -2.20 0.61 1.27
C ILE A 10 -2.60 1.63 0.21
N GLY A 11 -3.90 1.89 0.03
CA GLY A 11 -4.40 2.87 -0.93
C GLY A 11 -4.04 4.32 -0.57
N THR A 12 -3.60 4.57 0.65
CA THR A 12 -3.10 5.88 1.09
C THR A 12 -1.84 6.35 0.37
N VAL A 13 -1.19 5.48 -0.42
CA VAL A 13 -0.12 5.89 -1.34
C VAL A 13 -0.57 7.02 -2.28
N TYR A 14 -1.85 7.08 -2.64
CA TYR A 14 -2.41 8.18 -3.45
C TYR A 14 -2.56 9.51 -2.72
N CYS A 15 -2.36 9.52 -1.39
CA CYS A 15 -2.29 10.76 -0.62
C CYS A 15 -0.95 11.49 -0.76
N TRP A 16 0.01 10.94 -1.52
CA TRP A 16 1.32 11.55 -1.77
C TRP A 16 1.24 13.02 -2.15
N SER A 17 0.25 13.37 -2.96
CA SER A 17 0.02 14.76 -3.40
C SER A 17 -0.25 15.74 -2.26
N LEU A 18 -0.70 15.29 -1.09
CA LEU A 18 -1.01 16.14 0.05
C LEU A 18 0.22 16.65 0.78
N PHE A 19 1.29 15.84 0.84
CA PHE A 19 2.45 16.11 1.70
C PHE A 19 3.80 16.13 0.97
N LYS A 20 3.82 15.91 -0.35
CA LYS A 20 5.07 15.95 -1.13
C LYS A 20 5.77 17.30 -1.08
N ALA A 21 4.99 18.39 -1.10
CA ALA A 21 5.54 19.74 -1.01
C ALA A 21 6.12 20.02 0.38
N ASP A 22 5.47 19.55 1.43
CA ASP A 22 5.95 19.68 2.81
C ASP A 22 7.23 18.88 3.04
N ILE A 23 7.33 17.67 2.46
CA ILE A 23 8.57 16.90 2.47
C ILE A 23 9.68 17.69 1.77
N ALA A 24 9.42 18.16 0.54
CA ALA A 24 10.39 18.91 -0.25
C ALA A 24 10.91 20.14 0.50
N HIS A 25 9.99 20.90 1.09
CA HIS A 25 10.33 22.05 1.92
C HIS A 25 11.18 21.66 3.15
N TYR A 26 10.76 20.61 3.89
CA TYR A 26 11.44 20.18 5.09
C TYR A 26 12.86 19.68 4.84
N ILE A 27 13.06 18.89 3.76
CA ILE A 27 14.40 18.35 3.43
C ILE A 27 15.25 19.31 2.61
N GLY A 28 14.68 20.42 2.11
CA GLY A 28 15.37 21.42 1.28
C GLY A 28 15.72 20.89 -0.12
N LYS A 29 14.82 20.14 -0.75
CA LYS A 29 15.00 19.56 -2.08
C LYS A 29 13.91 20.02 -3.04
N PRO A 30 14.19 20.08 -4.36
CA PRO A 30 13.15 20.34 -5.35
C PRO A 30 12.02 19.30 -5.30
N ILE A 31 10.78 19.75 -5.44
CA ILE A 31 9.60 18.88 -5.40
C ILE A 31 9.66 17.77 -6.47
N GLY A 32 10.25 18.06 -7.65
CA GLY A 32 10.42 17.08 -8.72
C GLY A 32 11.34 15.91 -8.33
N GLU A 33 12.38 16.16 -7.51
CA GLU A 33 13.22 15.09 -6.98
C GLU A 33 12.42 14.24 -5.97
N VAL A 34 11.64 14.87 -5.11
CA VAL A 34 10.81 14.16 -4.11
C VAL A 34 9.73 13.30 -4.77
N GLU A 35 9.17 13.73 -5.89
CA GLU A 35 8.16 12.96 -6.65
C GLU A 35 8.65 11.60 -7.16
N TRP A 36 9.95 11.44 -7.39
CA TRP A 36 10.50 10.15 -7.77
C TRP A 36 10.23 9.05 -6.75
N ALA A 37 10.11 9.38 -5.46
CA ALA A 37 9.75 8.40 -4.44
C ALA A 37 8.40 7.73 -4.74
N PHE A 38 7.40 8.50 -5.16
CA PHE A 38 6.10 7.97 -5.56
C PHE A 38 6.20 7.14 -6.86
N SER A 39 6.93 7.63 -7.84
CA SER A 39 7.13 6.91 -9.12
C SER A 39 7.79 5.55 -8.90
N ILE A 40 8.81 5.49 -8.05
CA ILE A 40 9.47 4.24 -7.65
C ILE A 40 8.48 3.33 -6.92
N ALA A 41 7.68 3.87 -5.99
CA ALA A 41 6.69 3.07 -5.25
C ALA A 41 5.67 2.41 -6.17
N ILE A 42 5.14 3.14 -7.16
CA ILE A 42 4.17 2.59 -8.12
C ILE A 42 4.83 1.56 -9.05
N PHE A 43 6.06 1.82 -9.51
CA PHE A 43 6.81 0.86 -10.31
C PHE A 43 7.05 -0.44 -9.53
N VAL A 44 7.55 -0.34 -8.29
CA VAL A 44 7.81 -1.51 -7.43
C VAL A 44 6.52 -2.22 -7.04
N LEU A 45 5.42 -1.49 -6.82
CA LEU A 45 4.08 -2.06 -6.65
C LEU A 45 3.72 -2.96 -7.83
N GLY A 46 3.85 -2.46 -9.07
CA GLY A 46 3.57 -3.23 -10.28
C GLY A 46 4.44 -4.48 -10.40
N MET A 47 5.75 -4.34 -10.18
CA MET A 47 6.70 -5.44 -10.24
C MET A 47 6.43 -6.50 -9.16
N SER A 48 6.23 -6.10 -7.92
CA SER A 48 5.95 -7.04 -6.81
C SER A 48 4.58 -7.70 -6.96
N ALA A 49 3.58 -7.04 -7.54
CA ALA A 49 2.32 -7.66 -7.89
C ALA A 49 2.49 -8.69 -9.02
N ALA A 50 3.25 -8.37 -10.07
CA ALA A 50 3.47 -9.28 -11.19
C ALA A 50 4.19 -10.57 -10.76
N PHE A 51 5.27 -10.45 -9.99
CA PHE A 51 6.04 -11.62 -9.53
C PHE A 51 5.45 -12.30 -8.28
N GLY A 52 4.77 -11.55 -7.42
CA GLY A 52 4.18 -12.06 -6.19
C GLY A 52 2.90 -12.87 -6.36
N GLY A 53 2.26 -12.85 -7.54
CA GLY A 53 0.94 -13.44 -7.79
C GLY A 53 0.82 -14.90 -7.33
N LYS A 54 1.74 -15.76 -7.76
CA LYS A 54 1.76 -17.19 -7.38
C LYS A 54 1.96 -17.40 -5.88
N PHE A 55 2.83 -16.59 -5.26
CA PHE A 55 3.07 -16.65 -3.82
C PHE A 55 1.82 -16.27 -3.02
N VAL A 56 1.13 -15.20 -3.43
CA VAL A 56 -0.10 -14.73 -2.78
C VAL A 56 -1.21 -15.78 -2.88
N GLU A 57 -1.41 -16.38 -4.06
CA GLU A 57 -2.42 -17.44 -4.25
C GLU A 57 -2.20 -18.63 -3.32
N LYS A 58 -0.95 -19.06 -3.18
CA LYS A 58 -0.59 -20.20 -2.35
C LYS A 58 -0.72 -19.90 -0.85
N ASN A 59 -0.35 -18.69 -0.42
CA ASN A 59 -0.19 -18.35 0.99
C ASN A 59 -0.81 -17.00 1.37
N ILE A 60 -2.16 -16.88 1.30
CA ILE A 60 -2.88 -15.61 1.58
C ILE A 60 -2.52 -15.02 2.95
N HIS A 61 -2.46 -15.84 4.02
CA HIS A 61 -2.10 -15.35 5.35
C HIS A 61 -0.66 -14.87 5.43
N LYS A 62 0.30 -15.62 4.88
CA LYS A 62 1.70 -15.19 4.87
C LYS A 62 1.89 -13.93 4.05
N SER A 63 1.19 -13.81 2.90
CA SER A 63 1.28 -12.62 2.06
C SER A 63 0.70 -11.39 2.73
N SER A 64 -0.42 -11.50 3.46
CA SER A 64 -0.98 -10.36 4.21
C SER A 64 -0.03 -9.88 5.32
N LEU A 65 0.62 -10.80 6.03
CA LEU A 65 1.60 -10.43 7.06
C LEU A 65 2.86 -9.79 6.48
N ILE A 66 3.41 -10.36 5.40
CA ILE A 66 4.57 -9.81 4.71
C ILE A 66 4.26 -8.42 4.16
N SER A 67 3.09 -8.25 3.54
CA SER A 67 2.65 -6.94 3.06
C SER A 67 2.58 -5.92 4.19
N ALA A 68 1.97 -6.28 5.33
CA ALA A 68 1.87 -5.40 6.48
C ALA A 68 3.25 -5.00 7.01
N LEU A 69 4.17 -5.95 7.12
CA LEU A 69 5.54 -5.71 7.60
C LEU A 69 6.28 -4.74 6.67
N PHE A 70 6.32 -5.04 5.36
CA PHE A 70 7.00 -4.18 4.39
C PHE A 70 6.38 -2.79 4.30
N PHE A 71 5.05 -2.69 4.33
CA PHE A 71 4.35 -1.42 4.27
C PHE A 71 4.65 -0.55 5.49
N VAL A 72 4.54 -1.11 6.70
CA VAL A 72 4.76 -0.39 7.97
C VAL A 72 6.22 -0.01 8.15
N VAL A 73 7.16 -0.92 7.85
CA VAL A 73 8.60 -0.63 7.91
C VAL A 73 8.97 0.46 6.90
N GLY A 74 8.43 0.38 5.68
CA GLY A 74 8.63 1.42 4.66
C GLY A 74 8.08 2.77 5.09
N MET A 75 6.89 2.80 5.69
CA MET A 75 6.25 4.02 6.20
C MET A 75 7.07 4.64 7.35
N ALA A 76 7.41 3.84 8.37
CA ALA A 76 8.21 4.31 9.50
C ALA A 76 9.63 4.76 9.08
N GLY A 77 10.26 3.98 8.18
CA GLY A 77 11.56 4.33 7.61
C GLY A 77 11.51 5.62 6.80
N THR A 78 10.42 5.87 6.09
CA THR A 78 10.20 7.14 5.38
C THR A 78 10.18 8.30 6.37
N GLY A 79 9.43 8.20 7.47
CA GLY A 79 9.43 9.20 8.52
C GLY A 79 10.83 9.46 9.09
N PHE A 80 11.60 8.39 9.32
CA PHE A 80 12.98 8.49 9.80
C PHE A 80 13.90 9.22 8.81
N PHE A 81 13.83 8.88 7.52
CA PHE A 81 14.68 9.52 6.51
C PHE A 81 14.22 10.93 6.13
N ILE A 82 12.92 11.27 6.30
CA ILE A 82 12.49 12.67 6.25
C ILE A 82 13.15 13.45 7.39
N TYR A 83 13.12 12.94 8.63
CA TYR A 83 13.80 13.55 9.77
C TYR A 83 15.30 13.75 9.51
N GLN A 84 15.97 12.76 8.94
CA GLN A 84 17.38 12.82 8.55
C GLN A 84 17.65 13.66 7.28
N LYS A 85 16.63 14.19 6.64
CA LYS A 85 16.71 14.95 5.38
C LYS A 85 17.41 14.18 4.26
N SER A 86 17.27 12.86 4.23
CA SER A 86 17.91 11.96 3.25
C SER A 86 16.94 11.56 2.16
N LEU A 87 17.06 12.14 0.97
CA LEU A 87 16.23 11.81 -0.19
C LEU A 87 16.41 10.36 -0.64
N ILE A 88 17.64 9.84 -0.62
CA ILE A 88 17.93 8.44 -0.98
C ILE A 88 17.25 7.49 -0.02
N GLY A 89 17.26 7.78 1.29
CA GLY A 89 16.55 6.98 2.28
C GLY A 89 15.05 6.96 2.04
N ILE A 90 14.46 8.09 1.61
CA ILE A 90 13.03 8.17 1.23
C ILE A 90 12.77 7.28 0.00
N TYR A 91 13.62 7.29 -1.03
CA TYR A 91 13.48 6.42 -2.20
C TYR A 91 13.51 4.94 -1.81
N ILE A 92 14.40 4.54 -0.91
CA ILE A 92 14.52 3.16 -0.47
C ILE A 92 13.29 2.77 0.37
N CYS A 93 12.93 3.57 1.37
CA CYS A 93 11.86 3.21 2.30
C CYS A 93 10.46 3.36 1.69
N TYR A 94 10.14 4.53 1.14
CA TYR A 94 8.84 4.78 0.51
C TYR A 94 8.73 4.09 -0.84
N GLY A 95 9.75 4.25 -1.69
CA GLY A 95 9.74 3.71 -3.04
C GLY A 95 9.84 2.19 -3.09
N VAL A 96 10.91 1.63 -2.50
CA VAL A 96 11.20 0.20 -2.66
C VAL A 96 10.51 -0.63 -1.57
N ILE A 97 10.81 -0.40 -0.30
CA ILE A 97 10.32 -1.26 0.78
C ILE A 97 8.79 -1.19 0.87
N MET A 98 8.24 0.01 0.97
CA MET A 98 6.79 0.18 1.01
C MET A 98 6.13 -0.27 -0.30
N GLY A 99 6.76 -0.02 -1.47
CA GLY A 99 6.30 -0.48 -2.78
C GLY A 99 6.12 -1.99 -2.89
N ILE A 100 7.03 -2.79 -2.30
CA ILE A 100 6.87 -4.26 -2.20
C ILE A 100 5.64 -4.60 -1.34
N GLY A 101 5.50 -3.94 -0.20
CA GLY A 101 4.33 -4.11 0.67
C GLY A 101 3.02 -3.76 -0.04
N LEU A 102 3.01 -2.69 -0.84
CA LEU A 102 1.88 -2.25 -1.66
C LEU A 102 1.46 -3.33 -2.67
N GLY A 103 2.39 -3.89 -3.45
CA GLY A 103 2.07 -4.86 -4.50
C GLY A 103 1.54 -6.18 -3.95
N ILE A 104 2.18 -6.73 -2.92
CA ILE A 104 1.71 -7.94 -2.25
C ILE A 104 0.37 -7.68 -1.55
N GLY A 105 0.23 -6.52 -0.88
CA GLY A 105 -0.97 -6.10 -0.19
C GLY A 105 -2.14 -5.82 -1.10
N TYR A 106 -1.91 -5.35 -2.32
CA TYR A 106 -2.95 -5.18 -3.32
C TYR A 106 -3.51 -6.53 -3.79
N LEU A 107 -2.63 -7.48 -4.10
CA LEU A 107 -3.06 -8.79 -4.60
C LEU A 107 -3.80 -9.62 -3.55
N THR A 108 -3.41 -9.53 -2.29
CA THR A 108 -3.96 -10.39 -1.22
C THR A 108 -5.48 -10.26 -1.08
N PRO A 109 -6.06 -9.06 -0.93
CA PRO A 109 -7.51 -8.89 -0.90
C PRO A 109 -8.18 -9.21 -2.25
N VAL A 110 -7.57 -8.82 -3.38
CA VAL A 110 -8.13 -9.07 -4.72
C VAL A 110 -8.31 -10.57 -4.94
N LYS A 111 -7.26 -11.35 -4.72
CA LYS A 111 -7.31 -12.81 -4.87
C LYS A 111 -8.29 -13.44 -3.89
N THR A 112 -8.32 -12.98 -2.63
CA THR A 112 -9.28 -13.48 -1.63
C THR A 112 -10.73 -13.20 -2.05
N LEU A 113 -11.03 -11.98 -2.51
CA LEU A 113 -12.38 -11.64 -2.97
C LEU A 113 -12.80 -12.45 -4.20
N MET A 114 -11.88 -12.70 -5.15
CA MET A 114 -12.14 -13.56 -6.30
C MET A 114 -12.49 -15.00 -5.91
N LEU A 115 -11.94 -15.51 -4.78
CA LEU A 115 -12.30 -16.83 -4.27
C LEU A 115 -13.69 -16.85 -3.63
N TRP A 116 -14.09 -15.77 -2.96
CA TRP A 116 -15.41 -15.64 -2.34
C TRP A 116 -16.53 -15.36 -3.34
N PHE A 117 -16.23 -14.63 -4.42
CA PHE A 117 -17.17 -14.25 -5.47
C PHE A 117 -16.85 -14.96 -6.79
N ASP A 118 -16.68 -16.28 -6.76
CA ASP A 118 -16.24 -17.07 -7.92
C ASP A 118 -17.13 -16.87 -9.17
N LYS A 119 -18.45 -16.75 -8.99
CA LYS A 119 -19.42 -16.50 -10.07
C LYS A 119 -19.48 -15.04 -10.52
N GLN A 120 -18.88 -14.11 -9.79
CA GLN A 120 -18.95 -12.67 -10.04
C GLN A 120 -17.57 -12.00 -9.88
N LYS A 121 -16.57 -12.55 -10.57
CA LYS A 121 -15.16 -12.09 -10.46
C LYS A 121 -15.00 -10.61 -10.82
N GLY A 122 -15.78 -10.08 -11.75
CA GLY A 122 -15.80 -8.66 -12.10
C GLY A 122 -16.25 -7.78 -10.93
N LEU A 123 -17.32 -8.18 -10.21
CA LEU A 123 -17.77 -7.47 -9.01
C LEU A 123 -16.71 -7.53 -7.90
N ALA A 124 -16.11 -8.71 -7.69
CA ALA A 124 -15.03 -8.88 -6.71
C ALA A 124 -13.85 -7.92 -6.96
N THR A 125 -13.39 -7.87 -8.21
CA THR A 125 -12.30 -6.97 -8.62
C THR A 125 -12.72 -5.51 -8.50
N GLY A 126 -13.93 -5.16 -8.92
CA GLY A 126 -14.46 -3.80 -8.81
C GLY A 126 -14.53 -3.31 -7.35
N LEU A 127 -15.01 -4.15 -6.42
CA LEU A 127 -15.03 -3.83 -4.99
C LEU A 127 -13.63 -3.67 -4.40
N ALA A 128 -12.68 -4.51 -4.83
CA ALA A 128 -11.30 -4.41 -4.39
C ALA A 128 -10.65 -3.10 -4.84
N VAL A 129 -10.79 -2.76 -6.13
CA VAL A 129 -10.24 -1.52 -6.72
C VAL A 129 -10.92 -0.28 -6.11
N ALA A 130 -12.24 -0.33 -5.91
CA ALA A 130 -12.97 0.75 -5.24
C ALA A 130 -12.48 0.98 -3.81
N GLY A 131 -12.27 -0.09 -3.03
CA GLY A 131 -11.73 0.01 -1.67
C GLY A 131 -10.33 0.63 -1.62
N PHE A 132 -9.48 0.30 -2.61
CA PHE A 132 -8.15 0.88 -2.77
C PHE A 132 -8.20 2.36 -3.17
N GLY A 133 -9.07 2.73 -4.12
CA GLY A 133 -9.24 4.12 -4.55
C GLY A 133 -9.91 5.02 -3.50
N LEU A 134 -10.89 4.51 -2.75
CA LEU A 134 -11.59 5.24 -1.70
C LEU A 134 -10.70 5.52 -0.47
N ALA A 135 -9.58 4.81 -0.33
CA ALA A 135 -8.63 5.03 0.76
C ALA A 135 -8.20 6.49 0.89
N LYS A 136 -7.98 7.17 -0.24
CA LYS A 136 -7.62 8.60 -0.26
C LYS A 136 -8.71 9.47 0.36
N VAL A 137 -9.97 9.20 0.08
CA VAL A 137 -11.11 9.99 0.61
C VAL A 137 -11.18 9.90 2.13
N ILE A 138 -10.87 8.72 2.69
CA ILE A 138 -10.88 8.49 4.13
C ILE A 138 -9.61 9.03 4.79
N ALA A 139 -8.46 8.81 4.16
CA ALA A 139 -7.17 9.15 4.74
C ALA A 139 -6.81 10.64 4.62
N SER A 140 -7.28 11.35 3.57
CA SER A 140 -6.93 12.76 3.38
C SER A 140 -7.30 13.63 4.57
N PRO A 141 -8.54 13.61 5.10
CA PRO A 141 -8.89 14.44 6.26
C PRO A 141 -8.05 14.12 7.51
N LEU A 142 -7.72 12.85 7.71
CA LEU A 142 -6.86 12.44 8.81
C LEU A 142 -5.44 12.99 8.63
N MET A 143 -4.87 12.86 7.43
CA MET A 143 -3.52 13.34 7.15
C MET A 143 -3.44 14.87 7.24
N GLU A 144 -4.42 15.59 6.73
CA GLU A 144 -4.51 17.04 6.86
C GLU A 144 -4.59 17.48 8.33
N ALA A 145 -5.39 16.79 9.15
CA ALA A 145 -5.45 17.05 10.58
C ALA A 145 -4.11 16.79 11.30
N LEU A 146 -3.37 15.76 10.89
CA LEU A 146 -2.05 15.44 11.43
C LEU A 146 -0.98 16.46 10.99
N LEU A 147 -1.03 16.92 9.76
CA LEU A 147 -0.15 17.97 9.24
C LEU A 147 -0.43 19.32 9.92
N GLY A 148 -1.69 19.63 10.17
CA GLY A 148 -2.12 20.82 10.89
C GLY A 148 -2.16 22.08 10.02
N ALA A 149 -2.05 23.24 10.67
CA ALA A 149 -2.22 24.53 10.00
C ALA A 149 -1.06 24.86 9.06
N THR A 150 -1.40 25.53 7.95
CA THR A 150 -0.46 26.11 7.00
C THR A 150 -0.49 27.64 7.10
N THR A 151 0.63 28.27 6.73
CA THR A 151 0.74 29.71 6.56
C THR A 151 -0.09 30.19 5.34
N ALA A 152 -0.22 31.51 5.17
CA ALA A 152 -0.86 32.08 3.98
C ALA A 152 -0.15 31.68 2.66
N GLU A 153 1.12 31.31 2.72
CA GLU A 153 1.94 30.82 1.61
C GLU A 153 1.80 29.32 1.36
N GLY A 154 0.96 28.62 2.15
CA GLY A 154 0.73 27.18 2.01
C GLY A 154 1.83 26.29 2.60
N VAL A 155 2.71 26.84 3.46
CA VAL A 155 3.76 26.09 4.16
C VAL A 155 3.28 25.68 5.55
N LEU A 156 3.64 24.48 6.02
CA LEU A 156 3.30 24.03 7.37
C LEU A 156 3.86 24.99 8.43
N VAL A 157 3.02 25.37 9.39
CA VAL A 157 3.44 26.18 10.56
C VAL A 157 4.46 25.40 11.39
N ASP A 158 4.27 24.08 11.54
CA ASP A 158 5.24 23.19 12.17
C ASP A 158 5.71 22.14 11.13
N PRO A 159 6.84 22.37 10.46
CA PRO A 159 7.35 21.44 9.44
C PRO A 159 7.71 20.05 9.99
N THR A 160 7.90 19.93 11.32
CA THR A 160 8.20 18.62 11.93
C THR A 160 7.03 17.65 11.90
N ARG A 161 5.83 18.15 11.70
CA ARG A 161 4.61 17.32 11.61
C ARG A 161 4.64 16.37 10.44
N VAL A 162 5.34 16.69 9.35
CA VAL A 162 5.42 15.81 8.18
C VAL A 162 6.03 14.45 8.51
N TYR A 163 7.16 14.38 9.21
CA TYR A 163 7.74 13.08 9.57
C TYR A 163 7.01 12.41 10.74
N LYS A 164 6.47 13.20 11.68
CA LYS A 164 5.66 12.67 12.80
C LYS A 164 4.39 11.99 12.30
N MET A 165 3.74 12.55 11.26
CA MET A 165 2.58 11.94 10.60
C MET A 165 2.92 10.54 10.10
N PHE A 166 4.08 10.31 9.49
CA PHE A 166 4.49 8.98 9.01
C PHE A 166 4.59 7.95 10.13
N TYR A 167 5.08 8.32 11.31
CA TYR A 167 5.13 7.42 12.46
C TYR A 167 3.73 7.09 13.00
N ILE A 168 2.86 8.09 13.11
CA ILE A 168 1.48 7.89 13.56
C ILE A 168 0.74 6.96 12.58
N LEU A 169 0.88 7.22 11.28
CA LEU A 169 0.27 6.40 10.24
C LEU A 169 0.85 4.98 10.20
N ALA A 170 2.16 4.81 10.45
CA ALA A 170 2.77 3.49 10.53
C ALA A 170 2.14 2.64 11.64
N VAL A 171 1.91 3.22 12.82
CA VAL A 171 1.24 2.53 13.94
C VAL A 171 -0.23 2.24 13.61
N LEU A 172 -0.95 3.21 13.07
CA LEU A 172 -2.36 3.05 12.69
C LEU A 172 -2.53 1.91 11.66
N TYR A 173 -1.71 1.94 10.61
CA TYR A 173 -1.80 0.94 9.54
C TYR A 173 -1.29 -0.43 9.98
N LEU A 174 -0.34 -0.49 10.91
CA LEU A 174 0.04 -1.75 11.55
C LEU A 174 -1.18 -2.40 12.20
N VAL A 175 -1.92 -1.65 13.00
CA VAL A 175 -3.12 -2.16 13.67
C VAL A 175 -4.19 -2.57 12.65
N MET A 176 -4.49 -1.72 11.67
CA MET A 176 -5.50 -2.00 10.64
C MET A 176 -5.15 -3.23 9.80
N MET A 177 -3.91 -3.33 9.33
CA MET A 177 -3.46 -4.46 8.50
C MET A 177 -3.32 -5.74 9.32
N PHE A 178 -2.96 -5.65 10.61
CA PHE A 178 -2.92 -6.80 11.50
C PHE A 178 -4.32 -7.35 11.77
N ILE A 179 -5.30 -6.49 12.03
CA ILE A 179 -6.72 -6.91 12.13
C ILE A 179 -7.17 -7.52 10.81
N GLY A 180 -6.84 -6.89 9.68
CA GLY A 180 -7.12 -7.43 8.34
C GLY A 180 -6.51 -8.82 8.12
N HIS A 181 -5.26 -9.02 8.57
CA HIS A 181 -4.56 -10.31 8.53
C HIS A 181 -5.27 -11.38 9.37
N LEU A 182 -5.71 -11.06 10.57
CA LEU A 182 -6.40 -12.02 11.44
C LEU A 182 -7.77 -12.44 10.87
N LEU A 183 -8.45 -11.52 10.20
CA LEU A 183 -9.81 -11.74 9.67
C LEU A 183 -9.83 -12.33 8.27
N ILE A 184 -8.72 -12.25 7.50
CA ILE A 184 -8.69 -12.74 6.12
C ILE A 184 -8.68 -14.28 6.10
N LYS A 185 -9.65 -14.87 5.37
CA LYS A 185 -9.80 -16.34 5.29
C LYS A 185 -10.18 -16.74 3.87
N LYS A 186 -9.73 -17.93 3.47
CA LYS A 186 -10.23 -18.61 2.26
C LYS A 186 -11.65 -19.13 2.52
N PRO A 187 -12.51 -19.28 1.48
CA PRO A 187 -13.81 -19.94 1.62
C PRO A 187 -13.67 -21.37 2.14
N ALA A 188 -14.62 -21.82 2.97
CA ALA A 188 -14.66 -23.20 3.43
C ALA A 188 -14.87 -24.14 2.22
N GLY A 189 -14.06 -25.20 2.13
CA GLY A 189 -14.13 -26.16 1.03
C GLY A 189 -13.31 -25.79 -0.22
N TRP A 190 -12.57 -24.66 -0.19
CA TRP A 190 -11.66 -24.35 -1.30
C TRP A 190 -10.46 -25.31 -1.27
N VAL A 191 -10.39 -26.15 -2.30
CA VAL A 191 -9.25 -27.04 -2.57
C VAL A 191 -8.37 -26.35 -3.61
N GLU A 192 -7.06 -26.32 -3.36
CA GLU A 192 -6.10 -25.79 -4.33
C GLU A 192 -6.21 -26.60 -5.63
N ALA A 193 -6.66 -25.96 -6.70
CA ALA A 193 -6.71 -26.60 -8.01
C ALA A 193 -5.28 -26.93 -8.41
N ASP A 194 -5.01 -28.22 -8.62
CA ASP A 194 -3.72 -28.74 -9.01
C ASP A 194 -3.38 -28.24 -10.42
N HIS A 195 -2.72 -27.09 -10.52
CA HIS A 195 -2.33 -26.46 -11.78
C HIS A 195 -1.29 -27.26 -12.57
N THR A 196 -0.88 -28.44 -12.08
CA THR A 196 0.02 -29.35 -12.79
C THR A 196 -0.67 -30.08 -13.95
N LYS A 197 -2.00 -30.03 -14.08
CA LYS A 197 -2.77 -30.75 -15.10
C LYS A 197 -3.37 -29.87 -16.22
N GLN A 198 -3.23 -28.57 -16.19
CA GLN A 198 -3.56 -27.73 -17.35
C GLN A 198 -2.28 -27.38 -18.13
N SER A 199 -1.68 -28.39 -18.77
CA SER A 199 -0.90 -28.15 -19.98
C SER A 199 -1.88 -27.61 -21.02
N PHE A 200 -1.78 -26.32 -21.33
CA PHE A 200 -2.49 -25.75 -22.48
C PHE A 200 -2.05 -26.52 -23.72
N ASN A 201 -2.96 -27.32 -24.25
CA ASN A 201 -2.79 -27.96 -25.56
C ASN A 201 -2.93 -26.85 -26.62
N TYR A 202 -1.81 -26.19 -26.96
CA TYR A 202 -1.75 -25.23 -28.07
C TYR A 202 -1.78 -25.88 -29.47
N MET A 203 -2.10 -27.17 -29.57
CA MET A 203 -2.18 -27.92 -30.83
C MET A 203 -3.59 -28.38 -31.19
N ALA A 204 -4.63 -27.66 -30.78
CA ALA A 204 -5.99 -27.95 -31.21
C ALA A 204 -6.69 -26.69 -31.72
N VAL A 205 -6.16 -26.11 -32.83
CA VAL A 205 -6.90 -25.28 -33.79
C VAL A 205 -6.39 -25.64 -35.19
#